data_80b1aaf3a453b33cee3b4e3a701ba291
#
_entry.id   80b1aaf3a453b33cee3b4e3a701ba291
#
_cell.length_a   1.000
_cell.length_b   1.000
_cell.length_c   1.000
_cell.angle_alpha   90.00
_cell.angle_beta   90.00
_cell.angle_gamma   90.00
#
_symmetry.space_group_name_H-M   'P 1'
#
loop_
_entity.id
_entity.type
_entity.pdbx_description
1 polymer ?
#
loop_
_entity_poly.entity_id
_entity_poly.type
_entity_poly.pdbx_seq_one_letter_code
_entity_poly.pdbx_strand_id
1 'polypeptide(L)'
;MTIVRISALALGISAGQIELALQTAYGSREVSTIYAPTNDYTVFVEVRKDFQRNPDALTRLYVRSSSGELVPLSTVAKMSPGVGPIAVNHDGQFPAVTISYNLRPGVALSEGVAAVERVSLPLLPDSVSAKSQGTAQAFQDSLKGMGWLLLLAIVVIYLVLGILYESFIHPLTILSGLPSAGFGALFTLWIFGQPLDLYGFVGVIMLLGIVKKNAIMMLDFALEAQCHDPSRTPLDAITEGCHVRFRPIMMTTMAALMGALPIAIGMGAGAEARRPLGLAVVGGLCFSQLVTLYITPVYYAYMEDFSRWLTRRFGQRFEANRAARAEHEKEEGSHAG
;
A
#
# COMPACT_ATOMS: atom_id res chain seq x y z
N MET A 1 -0.77 43.51 -14.75
CA MET A 1 -0.86 44.99 -14.53
C MET A 1 0.21 45.40 -13.55
N THR A 2 1.00 46.42 -13.86
CA THR A 2 2.06 46.91 -12.98
C THR A 2 1.76 48.37 -12.60
N ILE A 3 1.62 48.63 -11.30
CA ILE A 3 1.35 50.01 -10.79
C ILE A 3 2.65 50.81 -10.82
N VAL A 4 2.61 52.00 -11.42
CA VAL A 4 3.73 52.96 -11.40
C VAL A 4 3.64 53.76 -10.09
N ARG A 5 4.29 53.26 -9.05
CA ARG A 5 4.18 53.80 -7.67
C ARG A 5 4.49 55.28 -7.57
N ILE A 6 5.51 55.78 -8.29
CA ILE A 6 5.92 57.18 -8.28
C ILE A 6 4.80 58.10 -8.81
N SER A 7 4.20 57.74 -9.95
CA SER A 7 3.11 58.52 -10.56
C SER A 7 1.83 58.45 -9.68
N ALA A 8 1.54 57.28 -9.09
CA ALA A 8 0.37 57.13 -8.22
C ALA A 8 0.50 57.98 -6.95
N LEU A 9 1.67 57.96 -6.30
CA LEU A 9 1.93 58.78 -5.11
C LEU A 9 1.88 60.27 -5.42
N ALA A 10 2.48 60.73 -6.53
CA ALA A 10 2.47 62.12 -6.94
C ALA A 10 1.06 62.68 -7.19
N LEU A 11 0.15 61.83 -7.65
CA LEU A 11 -1.26 62.14 -7.90
C LEU A 11 -2.18 61.84 -6.72
N GLY A 12 -1.63 61.45 -5.57
CA GLY A 12 -2.40 61.12 -4.39
C GLY A 12 -3.33 59.92 -4.54
N ILE A 13 -2.95 58.91 -5.34
CA ILE A 13 -3.73 57.72 -5.60
C ILE A 13 -3.10 56.53 -4.88
N SER A 14 -3.85 55.91 -3.98
CA SER A 14 -3.43 54.70 -3.27
C SER A 14 -3.69 53.45 -4.11
N ALA A 15 -2.95 52.36 -3.83
CA ALA A 15 -3.18 51.08 -4.46
C ALA A 15 -4.61 50.53 -4.22
N GLY A 16 -5.16 50.78 -3.01
CA GLY A 16 -6.54 50.37 -2.68
C GLY A 16 -7.61 51.10 -3.51
N GLN A 17 -7.38 52.40 -3.90
CA GLN A 17 -8.30 53.12 -4.78
C GLN A 17 -8.28 52.53 -6.22
N ILE A 18 -7.12 52.09 -6.68
CA ILE A 18 -6.99 51.42 -7.99
C ILE A 18 -7.72 50.06 -7.93
N GLU A 19 -7.49 49.28 -6.88
CA GLU A 19 -8.13 47.99 -6.64
C GLU A 19 -9.65 48.14 -6.57
N LEU A 20 -10.15 49.09 -5.81
CA LEU A 20 -11.57 49.37 -5.69
C LEU A 20 -12.21 49.75 -7.02
N ALA A 21 -11.54 50.59 -7.82
CA ALA A 21 -12.03 50.97 -9.14
C ALA A 21 -12.11 49.77 -10.09
N LEU A 22 -11.08 48.89 -10.09
CA LEU A 22 -11.06 47.67 -10.89
C LEU A 22 -12.12 46.68 -10.43
N GLN A 23 -12.25 46.48 -9.11
CA GLN A 23 -13.28 45.60 -8.53
C GLN A 23 -14.67 46.08 -8.88
N THR A 24 -14.93 47.37 -8.79
CA THR A 24 -16.24 47.97 -9.14
C THR A 24 -16.52 47.83 -10.63
N ALA A 25 -15.51 47.98 -11.50
CA ALA A 25 -15.69 47.92 -12.95
C ALA A 25 -15.83 46.48 -13.48
N TYR A 26 -15.00 45.52 -12.99
CA TYR A 26 -14.86 44.19 -13.56
C TYR A 26 -15.15 43.04 -12.58
N GLY A 27 -15.31 43.34 -11.29
CA GLY A 27 -15.51 42.32 -10.24
C GLY A 27 -16.97 42.17 -9.77
N SER A 28 -17.95 42.74 -10.50
CA SER A 28 -19.39 42.67 -10.14
C SER A 28 -19.62 43.03 -8.67
N ARG A 29 -19.28 44.25 -8.30
CA ARG A 29 -19.33 44.69 -6.89
C ARG A 29 -20.77 44.83 -6.42
N GLU A 30 -21.09 44.21 -5.31
CA GLU A 30 -22.33 44.44 -4.57
C GLU A 30 -22.32 45.87 -3.95
N VAL A 31 -23.33 46.63 -4.25
CA VAL A 31 -23.43 48.05 -3.82
C VAL A 31 -24.57 48.21 -2.81
N SER A 32 -25.65 47.49 -2.97
CA SER A 32 -26.85 47.64 -2.15
C SER A 32 -27.74 46.40 -2.27
N THR A 33 -28.59 46.22 -1.28
CA THR A 33 -29.66 45.19 -1.33
C THR A 33 -31.02 45.86 -1.23
N ILE A 34 -31.92 45.53 -2.14
CA ILE A 34 -33.31 45.98 -2.12
C ILE A 34 -34.15 44.93 -1.39
N TYR A 35 -34.65 45.29 -0.23
CA TYR A 35 -35.50 44.38 0.57
C TYR A 35 -36.95 44.51 0.10
N ALA A 36 -37.51 43.42 -0.41
CA ALA A 36 -38.93 43.30 -0.77
C ALA A 36 -39.64 42.33 0.18
N PRO A 37 -41.00 42.37 0.28
CA PRO A 37 -41.72 41.55 1.24
C PRO A 37 -41.55 40.03 1.08
N THR A 38 -41.13 39.56 -0.08
CA THR A 38 -40.99 38.14 -0.41
C THR A 38 -39.56 37.72 -0.81
N ASN A 39 -38.70 38.66 -1.22
CA ASN A 39 -37.33 38.37 -1.70
C ASN A 39 -36.41 39.57 -1.49
N ASP A 40 -35.13 39.29 -1.32
CA ASP A 40 -34.07 40.30 -1.31
C ASP A 40 -33.38 40.31 -2.70
N TYR A 41 -33.15 41.51 -3.22
CA TYR A 41 -32.52 41.73 -4.53
C TYR A 41 -31.20 42.44 -4.32
N THR A 42 -30.09 41.73 -4.60
CA THR A 42 -28.76 42.29 -4.54
C THR A 42 -28.48 43.13 -5.80
N VAL A 43 -28.05 44.38 -5.60
CA VAL A 43 -27.67 45.30 -6.69
C VAL A 43 -26.18 45.24 -6.92
N PHE A 44 -25.81 44.83 -8.12
CA PHE A 44 -24.40 44.82 -8.57
C PHE A 44 -24.15 45.97 -9.52
N VAL A 45 -22.94 46.58 -9.37
CA VAL A 45 -22.43 47.58 -10.31
C VAL A 45 -21.25 46.97 -11.05
N GLU A 46 -21.32 47.00 -12.36
CA GLU A 46 -20.25 46.56 -13.24
C GLU A 46 -20.24 47.38 -14.52
N VAL A 47 -19.13 47.34 -15.23
CA VAL A 47 -19.03 47.93 -16.58
C VAL A 47 -19.80 47.05 -17.58
N ARG A 48 -20.50 47.69 -18.50
CA ARG A 48 -21.27 46.97 -19.54
C ARG A 48 -20.39 45.96 -20.28
N LYS A 49 -20.89 44.77 -20.54
CA LYS A 49 -20.15 43.62 -21.11
C LYS A 49 -19.38 43.92 -22.41
N ASP A 50 -19.86 44.84 -23.21
CA ASP A 50 -19.17 45.26 -24.45
C ASP A 50 -17.80 45.88 -24.16
N PHE A 51 -17.64 46.55 -23.02
CA PHE A 51 -16.38 47.15 -22.60
C PHE A 51 -15.51 46.20 -21.74
N GLN A 52 -16.05 45.12 -21.25
CA GLN A 52 -15.28 44.14 -20.47
C GLN A 52 -14.41 43.26 -21.36
N ARG A 53 -14.78 43.03 -22.61
CA ARG A 53 -14.09 42.11 -23.54
C ARG A 53 -12.83 42.69 -24.16
N ASN A 54 -12.69 44.02 -24.19
CA ASN A 54 -11.55 44.69 -24.83
C ASN A 54 -10.60 45.25 -23.77
N PRO A 55 -9.34 44.79 -23.71
CA PRO A 55 -8.33 45.33 -22.79
C PRO A 55 -8.13 46.83 -22.93
N ASP A 56 -8.33 47.41 -24.10
CA ASP A 56 -8.19 48.86 -24.36
C ASP A 56 -9.27 49.69 -23.62
N ALA A 57 -10.36 49.07 -23.21
CA ALA A 57 -11.39 49.71 -22.41
C ALA A 57 -10.89 50.12 -21.02
N LEU A 58 -9.86 49.42 -20.48
CA LEU A 58 -9.20 49.76 -19.23
C LEU A 58 -8.53 51.13 -19.27
N THR A 59 -8.12 51.63 -20.43
CA THR A 59 -7.53 52.99 -20.57
C THR A 59 -8.57 54.07 -20.31
N ARG A 60 -9.87 53.75 -20.43
CA ARG A 60 -10.99 54.66 -20.20
C ARG A 60 -11.49 54.65 -18.75
N LEU A 61 -10.90 53.82 -17.88
CA LEU A 61 -11.23 53.79 -16.48
C LEU A 61 -10.53 54.90 -15.75
N TYR A 62 -11.28 55.67 -14.94
CA TYR A 62 -10.77 56.74 -14.12
C TYR A 62 -10.76 56.35 -12.66
N VAL A 63 -9.70 56.71 -11.96
CA VAL A 63 -9.57 56.55 -10.52
C VAL A 63 -9.63 57.91 -9.87
N ARG A 64 -10.38 58.02 -8.77
CA ARG A 64 -10.49 59.28 -8.03
C ARG A 64 -9.27 59.45 -7.11
N SER A 65 -8.55 60.58 -7.25
CA SER A 65 -7.46 60.98 -6.40
C SER A 65 -7.98 61.44 -5.00
N SER A 66 -7.08 61.51 -4.02
CA SER A 66 -7.37 62.06 -2.71
C SER A 66 -7.75 63.58 -2.77
N SER A 67 -7.30 64.30 -3.82
CA SER A 67 -7.72 65.68 -4.13
C SER A 67 -9.11 65.80 -4.74
N GLY A 68 -9.76 64.68 -5.07
CA GLY A 68 -11.10 64.62 -5.73
C GLY A 68 -11.06 64.62 -7.26
N GLU A 69 -9.91 64.75 -7.86
CA GLU A 69 -9.73 64.77 -9.33
C GLU A 69 -9.82 63.34 -9.91
N LEU A 70 -10.34 63.25 -11.13
CA LEU A 70 -10.43 61.99 -11.88
C LEU A 70 -9.19 61.79 -12.75
N VAL A 71 -8.39 60.79 -12.47
CA VAL A 71 -7.15 60.49 -13.19
C VAL A 71 -7.35 59.21 -13.98
N PRO A 72 -7.00 59.19 -15.30
CA PRO A 72 -7.05 57.94 -16.08
C PRO A 72 -6.17 56.84 -15.53
N LEU A 73 -6.65 55.62 -15.43
CA LEU A 73 -5.89 54.47 -14.93
C LEU A 73 -4.58 54.24 -15.70
N SER A 74 -4.55 54.55 -17.00
CA SER A 74 -3.35 54.48 -17.86
C SER A 74 -2.18 55.35 -17.41
N THR A 75 -2.43 56.44 -16.62
CA THR A 75 -1.41 57.34 -16.10
C THR A 75 -0.67 56.71 -14.89
N VAL A 76 -1.35 55.91 -14.09
CA VAL A 76 -0.85 55.33 -12.87
C VAL A 76 -0.55 53.81 -12.95
N ALA A 77 -0.98 53.15 -14.01
CA ALA A 77 -0.77 51.74 -14.20
C ALA A 77 -0.46 51.37 -15.66
N LYS A 78 0.55 50.55 -15.88
CA LYS A 78 0.87 49.94 -17.18
C LYS A 78 0.21 48.59 -17.28
N MET A 79 -0.51 48.36 -18.36
CA MET A 79 -1.13 47.11 -18.69
C MET A 79 -0.33 46.38 -19.78
N SER A 80 -0.02 45.14 -19.52
CA SER A 80 0.61 44.27 -20.50
C SER A 80 -0.16 42.94 -20.54
N PRO A 81 -0.45 42.37 -21.73
CA PRO A 81 -0.97 41.02 -21.79
C PRO A 81 0.05 40.05 -21.23
N GLY A 82 -0.43 39.10 -20.50
CA GLY A 82 0.39 38.07 -19.89
C GLY A 82 -0.36 36.75 -19.78
N VAL A 83 0.36 35.67 -19.53
CA VAL A 83 -0.21 34.37 -19.30
C VAL A 83 -0.44 34.20 -17.79
N GLY A 84 -1.65 33.83 -17.41
CA GLY A 84 -2.00 33.53 -16.03
C GLY A 84 -2.73 32.18 -15.91
N PRO A 85 -2.76 31.60 -14.73
CA PRO A 85 -3.51 30.35 -14.54
C PRO A 85 -5.01 30.61 -14.71
N ILE A 86 -5.68 29.73 -15.43
CA ILE A 86 -7.13 29.78 -15.63
C ILE A 86 -7.87 29.43 -14.32
N ALA A 87 -7.27 28.54 -13.54
CA ALA A 87 -7.76 28.15 -12.20
C ALA A 87 -6.59 27.95 -11.26
N VAL A 88 -6.77 28.29 -10.01
CA VAL A 88 -5.84 28.01 -8.93
C VAL A 88 -6.45 26.88 -8.10
N ASN A 89 -5.97 25.67 -8.35
CA ASN A 89 -6.40 24.50 -7.60
C ASN A 89 -5.75 24.47 -6.22
N HIS A 90 -6.44 23.89 -5.26
CA HIS A 90 -5.94 23.70 -3.90
C HIS A 90 -6.05 22.23 -3.51
N ASP A 91 -5.08 21.73 -2.76
CA ASP A 91 -5.17 20.48 -2.02
C ASP A 91 -5.19 20.83 -0.51
N GLY A 92 -6.37 20.71 0.09
CA GLY A 92 -6.61 21.26 1.41
C GLY A 92 -6.55 22.80 1.40
N GLN A 93 -5.61 23.37 2.15
CA GLN A 93 -5.42 24.85 2.26
C GLN A 93 -4.27 25.38 1.39
N PHE A 94 -3.54 24.50 0.69
CA PHE A 94 -2.38 24.89 -0.08
C PHE A 94 -2.68 24.96 -1.58
N PRO A 95 -2.19 25.98 -2.30
CA PRO A 95 -2.26 25.98 -3.76
C PRO A 95 -1.53 24.76 -4.33
N ALA A 96 -2.16 24.07 -5.26
CA ALA A 96 -1.64 22.84 -5.82
C ALA A 96 -1.74 22.79 -7.34
N VAL A 97 -0.80 22.09 -7.96
CA VAL A 97 -0.82 21.78 -9.40
C VAL A 97 -0.79 20.27 -9.55
N THR A 98 -1.79 19.72 -10.24
CA THR A 98 -1.84 18.30 -10.53
C THR A 98 -1.17 18.02 -11.87
N ILE A 99 -0.14 17.18 -11.83
CA ILE A 99 0.54 16.68 -13.03
C ILE A 99 0.07 15.25 -13.28
N SER A 100 -0.62 15.03 -14.38
CA SER A 100 -1.10 13.70 -14.78
C SER A 100 -0.21 13.13 -15.88
N TYR A 101 0.01 11.82 -15.84
CA TYR A 101 0.80 11.11 -16.83
C TYR A 101 0.20 9.72 -17.09
N ASN A 102 0.45 9.20 -18.28
CA ASN A 102 0.10 7.84 -18.67
C ASN A 102 1.37 7.02 -18.83
N LEU A 103 1.30 5.76 -18.46
CA LEU A 103 2.40 4.82 -18.66
C LEU A 103 2.39 4.26 -20.09
N ARG A 104 3.57 3.95 -20.60
CA ARG A 104 3.68 3.18 -21.85
C ARG A 104 3.18 1.75 -21.62
N PRO A 105 2.61 1.09 -22.64
CA PRO A 105 2.30 -0.33 -22.57
C PRO A 105 3.53 -1.14 -22.11
N GLY A 106 3.34 -2.05 -21.17
CA GLY A 106 4.40 -2.89 -20.60
C GLY A 106 5.20 -2.28 -19.44
N VAL A 107 4.95 -1.02 -19.05
CA VAL A 107 5.59 -0.39 -17.89
C VAL A 107 4.69 -0.56 -16.67
N ALA A 108 5.23 -1.10 -15.59
CA ALA A 108 4.49 -1.26 -14.34
C ALA A 108 4.27 0.10 -13.63
N LEU A 109 3.13 0.21 -12.91
CA LEU A 109 2.79 1.44 -12.18
C LEU A 109 3.85 1.81 -11.13
N SER A 110 4.43 0.81 -10.46
CA SER A 110 5.53 0.99 -9.50
C SER A 110 6.76 1.64 -10.12
N GLU A 111 7.13 1.23 -11.33
CA GLU A 111 8.25 1.79 -12.07
C GLU A 111 7.98 3.23 -12.49
N GLY A 112 6.75 3.51 -12.95
CA GLY A 112 6.34 4.86 -13.32
C GLY A 112 6.35 5.82 -12.13
N VAL A 113 5.81 5.42 -10.99
CA VAL A 113 5.82 6.21 -9.75
C VAL A 113 7.26 6.47 -9.28
N ALA A 114 8.09 5.43 -9.24
CA ALA A 114 9.50 5.57 -8.85
C ALA A 114 10.31 6.47 -9.80
N ALA A 115 10.02 6.44 -11.10
CA ALA A 115 10.66 7.31 -12.09
C ALA A 115 10.26 8.78 -11.87
N VAL A 116 8.98 9.05 -11.63
CA VAL A 116 8.47 10.40 -11.34
C VAL A 116 9.09 10.93 -10.04
N GLU A 117 9.10 10.15 -8.97
CA GLU A 117 9.70 10.54 -7.69
C GLU A 117 11.19 10.85 -7.84
N ARG A 118 11.94 10.00 -8.55
CA ARG A 118 13.38 10.19 -8.78
C ARG A 118 13.69 11.50 -9.51
N VAL A 119 12.83 11.90 -10.45
CA VAL A 119 13.04 13.13 -11.24
C VAL A 119 12.52 14.35 -10.49
N SER A 120 11.38 14.25 -9.80
CA SER A 120 10.73 15.40 -9.16
C SER A 120 11.41 15.81 -7.84
N LEU A 121 11.79 14.87 -6.98
CA LEU A 121 12.35 15.17 -5.66
C LEU A 121 13.57 16.12 -5.70
N PRO A 122 14.57 15.94 -6.58
CA PRO A 122 15.72 16.84 -6.61
C PRO A 122 15.42 18.21 -7.25
N LEU A 123 14.28 18.36 -7.95
CA LEU A 123 13.89 19.62 -8.60
C LEU A 123 12.97 20.46 -7.75
N LEU A 124 12.32 19.87 -6.74
CA LEU A 124 11.40 20.59 -5.87
C LEU A 124 12.14 21.37 -4.80
N PRO A 125 11.85 22.68 -4.62
CA PRO A 125 12.35 23.44 -3.48
C PRO A 125 11.69 22.94 -2.19
N ASP A 126 12.35 23.17 -1.03
CA ASP A 126 11.87 22.73 0.28
C ASP A 126 10.48 23.27 0.68
N SER A 127 10.03 24.35 0.02
CA SER A 127 8.71 24.95 0.22
C SER A 127 7.58 24.21 -0.51
N VAL A 128 7.87 23.25 -1.39
CA VAL A 128 6.90 22.53 -2.21
C VAL A 128 6.92 21.06 -1.88
N SER A 129 5.80 20.50 -1.47
CA SER A 129 5.63 19.09 -1.21
C SER A 129 4.96 18.38 -2.39
N ALA A 130 5.48 17.23 -2.79
CA ALA A 130 4.84 16.37 -3.78
C ALA A 130 4.05 15.26 -3.10
N LYS A 131 2.85 14.97 -3.61
CA LYS A 131 1.98 13.90 -3.12
C LYS A 131 1.39 13.16 -4.30
N SER A 132 1.46 11.84 -4.26
CA SER A 132 0.76 11.00 -5.24
C SER A 132 -0.75 11.08 -5.04
N GLN A 133 -1.53 11.13 -6.14
CA GLN A 133 -2.99 11.13 -6.12
C GLN A 133 -3.54 10.06 -7.08
N GLY A 134 -4.83 9.73 -6.91
CA GLY A 134 -5.53 8.78 -7.77
C GLY A 134 -4.98 7.35 -7.66
N THR A 135 -4.76 6.70 -8.79
CA THR A 135 -4.28 5.30 -8.86
C THR A 135 -2.89 5.12 -8.25
N ALA A 136 -2.00 6.11 -8.37
CA ALA A 136 -0.66 6.07 -7.77
C ALA A 136 -0.73 6.10 -6.24
N GLN A 137 -1.61 6.91 -5.66
CA GLN A 137 -1.84 6.95 -4.21
C GLN A 137 -2.44 5.63 -3.73
N ALA A 138 -3.50 5.14 -4.37
CA ALA A 138 -4.13 3.87 -4.02
C ALA A 138 -3.14 2.70 -4.05
N PHE A 139 -2.23 2.69 -5.03
CA PHE A 139 -1.15 1.72 -5.12
C PHE A 139 -0.18 1.81 -3.93
N GLN A 140 0.33 3.02 -3.61
CA GLN A 140 1.23 3.21 -2.48
C GLN A 140 0.58 2.83 -1.13
N ASP A 141 -0.69 3.23 -0.93
CA ASP A 141 -1.41 2.91 0.30
C ASP A 141 -1.69 1.41 0.43
N SER A 142 -1.96 0.72 -0.68
CA SER A 142 -2.09 -0.74 -0.70
C SER A 142 -0.79 -1.42 -0.30
N LEU A 143 0.36 -0.96 -0.79
CA LEU A 143 1.65 -1.55 -0.45
C LEU A 143 2.04 -1.36 1.02
N LYS A 144 1.72 -0.22 1.63
CA LYS A 144 2.03 0.05 3.05
C LYS A 144 1.41 -0.96 4.00
N GLY A 145 0.21 -1.48 3.68
CA GLY A 145 -0.50 -2.48 4.49
C GLY A 145 -0.09 -3.93 4.24
N MET A 146 0.52 -4.23 3.08
CA MET A 146 0.75 -5.62 2.62
C MET A 146 1.69 -6.41 3.53
N GLY A 147 2.76 -5.79 4.03
CA GLY A 147 3.68 -6.46 4.95
C GLY A 147 3.00 -6.90 6.25
N TRP A 148 2.11 -6.06 6.78
CA TRP A 148 1.31 -6.37 7.96
C TRP A 148 0.30 -7.49 7.69
N LEU A 149 -0.37 -7.47 6.54
CA LEU A 149 -1.30 -8.54 6.14
C LEU A 149 -0.59 -9.88 5.97
N LEU A 150 0.62 -9.89 5.40
CA LEU A 150 1.44 -11.10 5.29
C LEU A 150 1.78 -11.67 6.67
N LEU A 151 2.23 -10.81 7.60
CA LEU A 151 2.55 -11.22 8.96
C LEU A 151 1.30 -11.74 9.68
N LEU A 152 0.18 -11.03 9.57
CA LEU A 152 -1.10 -11.46 10.14
C LEU A 152 -1.53 -12.82 9.58
N ALA A 153 -1.40 -13.03 8.27
CA ALA A 153 -1.71 -14.32 7.65
C ALA A 153 -0.87 -15.46 8.22
N ILE A 154 0.44 -15.23 8.42
CA ILE A 154 1.33 -16.23 9.02
C ILE A 154 0.91 -16.54 10.46
N VAL A 155 0.60 -15.51 11.26
CA VAL A 155 0.16 -15.68 12.65
C VAL A 155 -1.16 -16.45 12.72
N VAL A 156 -2.15 -16.08 11.92
CA VAL A 156 -3.45 -16.77 11.88
C VAL A 156 -3.29 -18.22 11.49
N ILE A 157 -2.46 -18.52 10.48
CA ILE A 157 -2.21 -19.90 10.08
C ILE A 157 -1.49 -20.67 11.18
N TYR A 158 -0.52 -20.06 11.86
CA TYR A 158 0.16 -20.68 13.00
C TYR A 158 -0.84 -21.03 14.12
N LEU A 159 -1.73 -20.11 14.48
CA LEU A 159 -2.75 -20.34 15.50
C LEU A 159 -3.74 -21.45 15.10
N VAL A 160 -4.25 -21.41 13.88
CA VAL A 160 -5.19 -22.44 13.38
C VAL A 160 -4.55 -23.82 13.40
N LEU A 161 -3.31 -23.93 12.90
CA LEU A 161 -2.57 -25.18 12.92
C LEU A 161 -2.24 -25.61 14.36
N GLY A 162 -1.90 -24.68 15.25
CA GLY A 162 -1.65 -24.97 16.67
C GLY A 162 -2.86 -25.56 17.37
N ILE A 163 -4.04 -25.03 17.10
CA ILE A 163 -5.31 -25.55 17.63
C ILE A 163 -5.62 -26.92 17.02
N LEU A 164 -5.42 -27.09 15.69
CA LEU A 164 -5.74 -28.32 14.98
C LEU A 164 -4.87 -29.50 15.42
N TYR A 165 -3.56 -29.25 15.62
CA TYR A 165 -2.59 -30.29 16.00
C TYR A 165 -2.35 -30.38 17.50
N GLU A 166 -3.01 -29.56 18.32
CA GLU A 166 -2.80 -29.49 19.77
C GLU A 166 -1.31 -29.42 20.15
N SER A 167 -0.50 -28.78 19.31
CA SER A 167 0.96 -28.70 19.41
C SER A 167 1.48 -27.36 18.92
N PHE A 168 2.48 -26.83 19.62
CA PHE A 168 3.19 -25.62 19.18
C PHE A 168 4.31 -25.90 18.17
N ILE A 169 4.75 -27.14 18.05
CA ILE A 169 5.92 -27.52 17.26
C ILE A 169 5.53 -27.91 15.83
N HIS A 170 4.45 -28.67 15.66
CA HIS A 170 3.98 -29.08 14.34
C HIS A 170 3.65 -27.92 13.41
N PRO A 171 2.98 -26.83 13.84
CA PRO A 171 2.80 -25.64 13.00
C PRO A 171 4.12 -25.03 12.53
N LEU A 172 5.14 -25.03 13.38
CA LEU A 172 6.46 -24.50 13.02
C LEU A 172 7.12 -25.32 11.91
N THR A 173 6.99 -26.64 11.99
CA THR A 173 7.48 -27.56 10.94
C THR A 173 6.78 -27.30 9.60
N ILE A 174 5.45 -27.12 9.60
CA ILE A 174 4.69 -26.79 8.40
C ILE A 174 5.08 -25.43 7.84
N LEU A 175 5.33 -24.44 8.71
CA LEU A 175 5.71 -23.08 8.32
C LEU A 175 7.15 -22.99 7.80
N SER A 176 8.02 -23.94 8.14
CA SER A 176 9.43 -23.93 7.70
C SER A 176 9.61 -23.98 6.19
N GLY A 177 8.62 -24.45 5.44
CA GLY A 177 8.60 -24.41 3.99
C GLY A 177 8.26 -23.04 3.37
N LEU A 178 7.77 -22.07 4.17
CA LEU A 178 7.40 -20.74 3.64
C LEU A 178 8.56 -19.90 3.13
N PRO A 179 9.70 -19.81 3.84
CA PRO A 179 10.83 -19.04 3.35
C PRO A 179 11.30 -19.50 1.97
N SER A 180 11.29 -20.80 1.71
CA SER A 180 11.69 -21.36 0.43
C SER A 180 10.73 -20.99 -0.70
N ALA A 181 9.42 -20.99 -0.43
CA ALA A 181 8.41 -20.57 -1.38
C ALA A 181 8.50 -19.08 -1.68
N GLY A 182 8.69 -18.24 -0.64
CA GLY A 182 8.92 -16.81 -0.79
C GLY A 182 10.18 -16.50 -1.60
N PHE A 183 11.28 -17.19 -1.31
CA PHE A 183 12.50 -17.07 -2.09
C PHE A 183 12.28 -17.44 -3.57
N GLY A 184 11.60 -18.56 -3.84
CA GLY A 184 11.29 -18.99 -5.20
C GLY A 184 10.45 -17.97 -5.96
N ALA A 185 9.44 -17.37 -5.30
CA ALA A 185 8.62 -16.32 -5.90
C ALA A 185 9.43 -15.07 -6.23
N LEU A 186 10.21 -14.55 -5.28
CA LEU A 186 11.06 -13.37 -5.48
C LEU A 186 12.15 -13.60 -6.52
N PHE A 187 12.78 -14.76 -6.50
CA PHE A 187 13.82 -15.13 -7.45
C PHE A 187 13.29 -15.19 -8.89
N THR A 188 12.08 -15.74 -9.05
CA THR A 188 11.44 -15.79 -10.37
C THR A 188 11.04 -14.40 -10.87
N LEU A 189 10.48 -13.55 -10.01
CA LEU A 189 10.20 -12.16 -10.36
C LEU A 189 11.47 -11.42 -10.79
N TRP A 190 12.57 -11.63 -10.07
CA TRP A 190 13.87 -11.03 -10.40
C TRP A 190 14.42 -11.50 -11.76
N ILE A 191 14.39 -12.81 -12.05
CA ILE A 191 14.86 -13.37 -13.34
C ILE A 191 14.07 -12.78 -14.51
N PHE A 192 12.74 -12.64 -14.36
CA PHE A 192 11.88 -12.10 -15.42
C PHE A 192 11.79 -10.58 -15.42
N GLY A 193 12.58 -9.88 -14.58
CA GLY A 193 12.61 -8.42 -14.51
C GLY A 193 11.26 -7.80 -14.11
N GLN A 194 10.44 -8.53 -13.36
CA GLN A 194 9.14 -8.04 -12.92
C GLN A 194 9.27 -7.42 -11.52
N PRO A 195 8.70 -6.22 -11.29
CA PRO A 195 8.71 -5.60 -9.98
C PRO A 195 7.78 -6.35 -9.01
N LEU A 196 8.09 -6.26 -7.72
CA LEU A 196 7.21 -6.72 -6.66
C LEU A 196 6.11 -5.67 -6.43
N ASP A 197 5.09 -5.72 -7.26
CA ASP A 197 3.91 -4.85 -7.19
C ASP A 197 2.79 -5.48 -6.34
N LEU A 198 1.60 -4.86 -6.34
CA LEU A 198 0.42 -5.35 -5.65
C LEU A 198 0.07 -6.80 -6.06
N TYR A 199 0.13 -7.11 -7.35
CA TYR A 199 -0.17 -8.44 -7.85
C TYR A 199 0.89 -9.47 -7.48
N GLY A 200 2.16 -9.07 -7.46
CA GLY A 200 3.26 -9.91 -6.97
C GLY A 200 3.07 -10.27 -5.48
N PHE A 201 2.71 -9.30 -4.64
CA PHE A 201 2.38 -9.54 -3.23
C PHE A 201 1.18 -10.47 -3.06
N VAL A 202 0.09 -10.25 -3.81
CA VAL A 202 -1.07 -11.16 -3.79
C VAL A 202 -0.66 -12.57 -4.20
N GLY A 203 0.24 -12.70 -5.19
CA GLY A 203 0.82 -13.99 -5.59
C GLY A 203 1.55 -14.68 -4.44
N VAL A 204 2.38 -13.95 -3.69
CA VAL A 204 3.08 -14.47 -2.51
C VAL A 204 2.10 -14.91 -1.42
N ILE A 205 1.06 -14.12 -1.12
CA ILE A 205 0.02 -14.48 -0.13
C ILE A 205 -0.73 -15.73 -0.57
N MET A 206 -1.13 -15.82 -1.83
CA MET A 206 -1.80 -17.00 -2.39
C MET A 206 -0.91 -18.25 -2.31
N LEU A 207 0.39 -18.09 -2.55
CA LEU A 207 1.38 -19.15 -2.44
C LEU A 207 1.47 -19.73 -1.03
N LEU A 208 1.31 -18.88 0.01
CA LEU A 208 1.25 -19.34 1.41
C LEU A 208 0.19 -20.42 1.62
N GLY A 209 -1.01 -20.25 1.02
CA GLY A 209 -2.08 -21.23 1.13
C GLY A 209 -1.80 -22.54 0.40
N ILE A 210 -1.28 -22.44 -0.83
CA ILE A 210 -1.07 -23.61 -1.70
C ILE A 210 0.08 -24.49 -1.19
N VAL A 211 1.20 -23.88 -0.81
CA VAL A 211 2.41 -24.62 -0.37
C VAL A 211 2.16 -25.40 0.91
N LYS A 212 1.41 -24.83 1.86
CA LYS A 212 1.11 -25.49 3.14
C LYS A 212 0.29 -26.76 2.99
N LYS A 213 -0.61 -26.81 2.03
CA LYS A 213 -1.41 -28.00 1.77
C LYS A 213 -0.54 -29.24 1.60
N ASN A 214 0.58 -29.12 0.89
CA ASN A 214 1.48 -30.24 0.65
C ASN A 214 2.20 -30.70 1.92
N ALA A 215 2.69 -29.74 2.73
CA ALA A 215 3.34 -30.03 4.01
C ALA A 215 2.36 -30.62 5.03
N ILE A 216 1.13 -30.11 5.09
CA ILE A 216 0.06 -30.64 5.95
C ILE A 216 -0.23 -32.09 5.60
N MET A 217 -0.44 -32.42 4.32
CA MET A 217 -0.76 -33.80 3.90
C MET A 217 0.34 -34.81 4.25
N MET A 218 1.61 -34.39 4.20
CA MET A 218 2.73 -35.25 4.60
C MET A 218 2.79 -35.46 6.11
N LEU A 219 2.58 -34.37 6.86
CA LEU A 219 2.62 -34.42 8.32
C LEU A 219 1.46 -35.23 8.90
N ASP A 220 0.24 -35.05 8.39
CA ASP A 220 -0.94 -35.79 8.83
C ASP A 220 -0.72 -37.31 8.71
N PHE A 221 -0.19 -37.74 7.56
CA PHE A 221 0.12 -39.14 7.36
C PHE A 221 1.20 -39.66 8.32
N ALA A 222 2.25 -38.86 8.55
CA ALA A 222 3.32 -39.25 9.49
C ALA A 222 2.80 -39.39 10.93
N LEU A 223 1.95 -38.45 11.37
CA LEU A 223 1.32 -38.49 12.68
C LEU A 223 0.36 -39.66 12.82
N GLU A 224 -0.46 -39.94 11.80
CA GLU A 224 -1.36 -41.09 11.76
C GLU A 224 -0.59 -42.41 11.82
N ALA A 225 0.51 -42.54 11.06
CA ALA A 225 1.39 -43.71 11.10
C ALA A 225 2.03 -43.94 12.48
N GLN A 226 2.41 -42.87 13.19
CA GLN A 226 2.93 -42.97 14.56
C GLN A 226 1.86 -43.31 15.59
N CYS A 227 0.62 -42.83 15.41
CA CYS A 227 -0.50 -43.20 16.29
C CYS A 227 -0.84 -44.67 16.17
N HIS A 228 -0.75 -45.27 14.95
CA HIS A 228 -1.00 -46.70 14.75
C HIS A 228 0.13 -47.61 15.26
N ASP A 229 1.36 -47.14 15.15
CA ASP A 229 2.53 -47.94 15.61
C ASP A 229 3.53 -47.00 16.37
N PRO A 230 3.39 -46.92 17.70
CA PRO A 230 4.27 -46.06 18.52
C PRO A 230 5.74 -46.53 18.54
N SER A 231 6.07 -47.68 18.02
CA SER A 231 7.45 -48.18 17.96
C SER A 231 8.24 -47.63 16.78
N ARG A 232 7.56 -47.04 15.80
CA ARG A 232 8.18 -46.47 14.59
C ARG A 232 8.98 -45.20 14.91
N THR A 233 10.11 -45.06 14.25
CA THR A 233 10.88 -43.83 14.35
C THR A 233 10.19 -42.70 13.57
N PRO A 234 10.31 -41.42 14.00
CA PRO A 234 9.74 -40.28 13.29
C PRO A 234 10.22 -40.21 11.82
N LEU A 235 11.47 -40.62 11.60
CA LEU A 235 12.09 -40.62 10.27
C LEU A 235 11.42 -41.67 9.36
N ASP A 236 11.15 -42.88 9.84
CA ASP A 236 10.48 -43.92 9.08
C ASP A 236 9.04 -43.53 8.73
N ALA A 237 8.31 -42.97 9.69
CA ALA A 237 6.93 -42.53 9.51
C ALA A 237 6.81 -41.43 8.45
N ILE A 238 7.67 -40.40 8.49
CA ILE A 238 7.63 -39.32 7.51
C ILE A 238 8.12 -39.79 6.13
N THR A 239 9.09 -40.70 6.05
CA THR A 239 9.59 -41.25 4.81
C THR A 239 8.52 -42.07 4.12
N GLU A 240 7.78 -42.90 4.84
CA GLU A 240 6.62 -43.63 4.32
C GLU A 240 5.53 -42.67 3.85
N GLY A 241 5.23 -41.63 4.63
CA GLY A 241 4.32 -40.53 4.25
C GLY A 241 4.71 -39.88 2.94
N CYS A 242 5.99 -39.59 2.75
CA CYS A 242 6.52 -39.05 1.49
C CYS A 242 6.29 -39.98 0.31
N HIS A 243 6.52 -41.30 0.47
CA HIS A 243 6.32 -42.25 -0.61
C HIS A 243 4.84 -42.40 -0.98
N VAL A 244 3.96 -42.58 0.00
CA VAL A 244 2.52 -42.76 -0.22
C VAL A 244 1.86 -41.50 -0.79
N ARG A 245 2.22 -40.34 -0.28
CA ARG A 245 1.62 -39.05 -0.66
C ARG A 245 2.30 -38.36 -1.85
N PHE A 246 3.40 -38.90 -2.36
CA PHE A 246 4.14 -38.32 -3.49
C PHE A 246 3.25 -38.08 -4.71
N ARG A 247 2.51 -39.09 -5.16
CA ARG A 247 1.63 -39.00 -6.35
C ARG A 247 0.52 -37.94 -6.16
N PRO A 248 -0.29 -37.94 -5.07
CA PRO A 248 -1.31 -36.92 -4.83
C PRO A 248 -0.73 -35.50 -4.78
N ILE A 249 0.41 -35.30 -4.13
CA ILE A 249 1.07 -34.00 -4.03
C ILE A 249 1.51 -33.53 -5.41
N MET A 250 2.16 -34.41 -6.20
CA MET A 250 2.60 -34.04 -7.55
C MET A 250 1.42 -33.70 -8.47
N MET A 251 0.33 -34.46 -8.41
CA MET A 251 -0.88 -34.19 -9.22
C MET A 251 -1.48 -32.81 -8.88
N THR A 252 -1.62 -32.47 -7.60
CA THR A 252 -2.21 -31.19 -7.18
C THR A 252 -1.29 -30.01 -7.49
N THR A 253 0.02 -30.17 -7.34
CA THR A 253 0.98 -29.11 -7.67
C THR A 253 1.07 -28.88 -9.17
N MET A 254 1.09 -29.94 -9.99
CA MET A 254 1.06 -29.80 -11.45
C MET A 254 -0.24 -29.16 -11.93
N ALA A 255 -1.38 -29.51 -11.36
CA ALA A 255 -2.65 -28.87 -11.68
C ALA A 255 -2.63 -27.37 -11.35
N ALA A 256 -2.09 -26.98 -10.19
CA ALA A 256 -1.96 -25.59 -9.79
C ALA A 256 -0.97 -24.82 -10.71
N LEU A 257 0.15 -25.43 -11.08
CA LEU A 257 1.12 -24.85 -12.02
C LEU A 257 0.49 -24.62 -13.40
N MET A 258 -0.21 -25.62 -13.95
CA MET A 258 -0.89 -25.47 -15.24
C MET A 258 -1.99 -24.42 -15.20
N GLY A 259 -2.70 -24.30 -14.09
CA GLY A 259 -3.71 -23.25 -13.89
C GLY A 259 -3.12 -21.84 -13.80
N ALA A 260 -1.93 -21.68 -13.21
CA ALA A 260 -1.25 -20.39 -13.10
C ALA A 260 -0.45 -20.00 -14.37
N LEU A 261 -0.08 -20.97 -15.20
CA LEU A 261 0.77 -20.77 -16.37
C LEU A 261 0.23 -19.73 -17.38
N PRO A 262 -1.06 -19.70 -17.75
CA PRO A 262 -1.60 -18.69 -18.66
C PRO A 262 -1.43 -17.26 -18.13
N ILE A 263 -1.55 -17.07 -16.80
CA ILE A 263 -1.35 -15.78 -16.15
C ILE A 263 0.13 -15.40 -16.16
N ALA A 264 1.02 -16.37 -15.91
CA ALA A 264 2.47 -16.16 -15.91
C ALA A 264 3.02 -15.79 -17.30
N ILE A 265 2.47 -16.39 -18.36
CA ILE A 265 2.84 -16.08 -19.75
C ILE A 265 2.30 -14.70 -20.15
N GLY A 266 1.20 -14.25 -19.52
CA GLY A 266 0.61 -12.93 -19.82
C GLY A 266 -0.38 -13.01 -20.99
N MET A 267 -1.26 -14.00 -21.02
CA MET A 267 -2.31 -14.13 -22.03
C MET A 267 -3.57 -13.33 -21.65
N GLY A 268 -4.11 -12.57 -22.61
CA GLY A 268 -5.39 -11.87 -22.50
C GLY A 268 -5.28 -10.38 -22.17
N ALA A 269 -6.42 -9.68 -22.22
CA ALA A 269 -6.49 -8.25 -21.93
C ALA A 269 -6.12 -7.95 -20.47
N GLY A 270 -5.25 -6.95 -20.24
CA GLY A 270 -4.76 -6.59 -18.91
C GLY A 270 -3.82 -7.62 -18.28
N ALA A 271 -3.24 -8.51 -19.09
CA ALA A 271 -2.33 -9.55 -18.65
C ALA A 271 -1.02 -8.99 -18.08
N GLU A 272 -0.57 -7.84 -18.58
CA GLU A 272 0.66 -7.17 -18.14
C GLU A 272 0.64 -6.89 -16.63
N ALA A 273 -0.49 -6.38 -16.11
CA ALA A 273 -0.64 -6.10 -14.69
C ALA A 273 -0.67 -7.37 -13.82
N ARG A 274 -1.20 -8.47 -14.34
CA ARG A 274 -1.35 -9.74 -13.57
C ARG A 274 -0.18 -10.70 -13.72
N ARG A 275 0.73 -10.44 -14.66
CA ARG A 275 1.89 -11.30 -14.94
C ARG A 275 2.78 -11.52 -13.71
N PRO A 276 3.08 -10.51 -12.86
CA PRO A 276 3.84 -10.71 -11.64
C PRO A 276 3.21 -11.74 -10.69
N LEU A 277 1.86 -11.73 -10.57
CA LEU A 277 1.13 -12.73 -9.78
C LEU A 277 1.37 -14.15 -10.30
N GLY A 278 1.19 -14.36 -11.60
CA GLY A 278 1.40 -15.68 -12.21
C GLY A 278 2.83 -16.17 -12.06
N LEU A 279 3.81 -15.31 -12.28
CA LEU A 279 5.24 -15.63 -12.15
C LEU A 279 5.62 -15.95 -10.69
N ALA A 280 5.12 -15.17 -9.73
CA ALA A 280 5.36 -15.43 -8.31
C ALA A 280 4.81 -16.79 -7.89
N VAL A 281 3.58 -17.13 -8.34
CA VAL A 281 2.94 -18.43 -8.03
C VAL A 281 3.66 -19.58 -8.70
N VAL A 282 3.95 -19.50 -9.99
CA VAL A 282 4.64 -20.57 -10.72
C VAL A 282 6.04 -20.80 -10.17
N GLY A 283 6.82 -19.73 -10.02
CA GLY A 283 8.19 -19.83 -9.51
C GLY A 283 8.25 -20.31 -8.07
N GLY A 284 7.38 -19.75 -7.22
CA GLY A 284 7.28 -20.16 -5.83
C GLY A 284 6.85 -21.60 -5.66
N LEU A 285 5.89 -22.07 -6.44
CA LEU A 285 5.46 -23.49 -6.42
C LEU A 285 6.57 -24.44 -6.92
N CYS A 286 7.23 -24.12 -8.04
CA CYS A 286 8.31 -24.94 -8.56
C CYS A 286 9.45 -25.08 -7.54
N PHE A 287 9.90 -23.95 -6.99
CA PHE A 287 11.00 -23.94 -6.02
C PHE A 287 10.58 -24.60 -4.70
N SER A 288 9.41 -24.25 -4.19
CA SER A 288 8.88 -24.83 -2.96
C SER A 288 8.67 -26.33 -3.07
N GLN A 289 8.19 -26.83 -4.22
CA GLN A 289 7.98 -28.27 -4.41
C GLN A 289 9.29 -29.05 -4.28
N LEU A 290 10.37 -28.55 -4.91
CA LEU A 290 11.68 -29.19 -4.82
C LEU A 290 12.21 -29.18 -3.38
N VAL A 291 12.13 -28.01 -2.73
CA VAL A 291 12.65 -27.81 -1.39
C VAL A 291 11.82 -28.53 -0.33
N THR A 292 10.50 -28.48 -0.40
CA THR A 292 9.59 -29.10 0.57
C THR A 292 9.75 -30.62 0.58
N LEU A 293 9.94 -31.24 -0.57
CA LEU A 293 10.13 -32.70 -0.67
C LEU A 293 11.36 -33.19 0.13
N TYR A 294 12.42 -32.38 0.21
CA TYR A 294 13.65 -32.73 0.92
C TYR A 294 13.74 -32.13 2.32
N ILE A 295 13.34 -30.89 2.47
CA ILE A 295 13.52 -30.15 3.74
C ILE A 295 12.44 -30.53 4.76
N THR A 296 11.18 -30.72 4.37
CA THR A 296 10.10 -31.00 5.32
C THR A 296 10.34 -32.28 6.12
N PRO A 297 10.75 -33.42 5.52
CA PRO A 297 11.07 -34.62 6.30
C PRO A 297 12.21 -34.40 7.29
N VAL A 298 13.23 -33.68 6.89
CA VAL A 298 14.38 -33.38 7.74
C VAL A 298 13.98 -32.48 8.91
N TYR A 299 13.23 -31.40 8.64
CA TYR A 299 12.70 -30.53 9.70
C TYR A 299 11.80 -31.28 10.66
N TYR A 300 10.95 -32.16 10.15
CA TYR A 300 10.07 -32.95 11.00
C TYR A 300 10.87 -33.83 11.95
N ALA A 301 11.86 -34.57 11.47
CA ALA A 301 12.69 -35.41 12.29
C ALA A 301 13.43 -34.62 13.40
N TYR A 302 14.04 -33.50 13.04
CA TYR A 302 14.73 -32.64 14.03
C TYR A 302 13.77 -31.99 15.03
N MET A 303 12.59 -31.54 14.58
CA MET A 303 11.61 -30.90 15.46
C MET A 303 10.95 -31.93 16.41
N GLU A 304 10.75 -33.16 15.97
CA GLU A 304 10.25 -34.22 16.82
C GLU A 304 11.27 -34.63 17.88
N ASP A 305 12.56 -34.74 17.52
CA ASP A 305 13.63 -34.98 18.47
C ASP A 305 13.76 -33.81 19.47
N PHE A 306 13.63 -32.58 18.99
CA PHE A 306 13.61 -31.38 19.85
C PHE A 306 12.40 -31.38 20.78
N SER A 307 11.21 -31.78 20.29
CA SER A 307 10.00 -31.95 21.10
C SER A 307 10.21 -32.94 22.23
N ARG A 308 10.73 -34.12 21.89
CA ARG A 308 11.04 -35.17 22.90
C ARG A 308 12.08 -34.72 23.91
N TRP A 309 13.12 -33.99 23.47
CA TRP A 309 14.12 -33.41 24.37
C TRP A 309 13.51 -32.36 25.29
N LEU A 310 12.64 -31.46 24.76
CA LEU A 310 11.95 -30.44 25.54
C LEU A 310 11.03 -31.07 26.59
N THR A 311 10.23 -32.05 26.20
CA THR A 311 9.31 -32.77 27.07
C THR A 311 10.07 -33.53 28.18
N ARG A 312 11.18 -34.16 27.86
CA ARG A 312 12.04 -34.80 28.89
C ARG A 312 12.62 -33.79 29.85
N ARG A 313 13.06 -32.62 29.39
CA ARG A 313 13.71 -31.62 30.24
C ARG A 313 12.72 -30.79 31.06
N PHE A 314 11.56 -30.48 30.51
CA PHE A 314 10.51 -29.73 31.25
C PHE A 314 9.55 -30.66 31.98
N GLY A 315 9.26 -31.84 31.47
CA GLY A 315 8.45 -32.87 32.18
C GLY A 315 9.07 -33.28 33.47
N GLN A 316 10.39 -33.54 33.49
CA GLN A 316 11.12 -33.86 34.72
C GLN A 316 11.08 -32.71 35.73
N ARG A 317 11.11 -31.46 35.32
CA ARG A 317 10.96 -30.32 36.23
C ARG A 317 9.53 -30.17 36.75
N PHE A 318 8.54 -30.52 35.96
CA PHE A 318 7.13 -30.43 36.38
C PHE A 318 6.76 -31.56 37.34
N GLU A 319 7.28 -32.78 37.13
CA GLU A 319 7.13 -33.91 38.05
C GLU A 319 7.92 -33.69 39.33
N ALA A 320 9.14 -33.16 39.25
CA ALA A 320 9.92 -32.81 40.43
C ALA A 320 9.25 -31.73 41.30
N ASN A 321 8.67 -30.70 40.65
CA ASN A 321 7.92 -29.66 41.36
C ASN A 321 6.58 -30.16 41.94
N ARG A 322 5.96 -31.15 41.30
CA ARG A 322 4.72 -31.78 41.79
C ARG A 322 5.00 -32.71 42.96
N ALA A 323 6.10 -33.47 42.91
CA ALA A 323 6.58 -34.29 44.00
C ALA A 323 6.99 -33.43 45.21
N ALA A 324 7.73 -32.35 45.01
CA ALA A 324 8.12 -31.42 46.05
C ALA A 324 6.91 -30.72 46.73
N ARG A 325 5.86 -30.38 45.97
CA ARG A 325 4.62 -29.86 46.55
C ARG A 325 3.85 -30.91 47.35
N ALA A 326 3.81 -32.14 46.88
CA ALA A 326 3.14 -33.23 47.58
C ALA A 326 3.88 -33.66 48.88
N GLU A 327 5.20 -33.49 48.94
CA GLU A 327 5.99 -33.65 50.16
C GLU A 327 5.73 -32.51 51.14
N HIS A 328 5.70 -31.27 50.71
CA HIS A 328 5.35 -30.11 51.56
C HIS A 328 3.96 -30.21 52.18
N GLU A 329 2.94 -30.64 51.42
CA GLU A 329 1.58 -30.85 51.92
C GLU A 329 1.52 -32.00 52.96
N LYS A 330 2.37 -33.03 52.82
CA LYS A 330 2.44 -34.11 53.81
C LYS A 330 3.14 -33.68 55.09
N GLU A 331 4.15 -32.83 55.02
CA GLU A 331 4.83 -32.28 56.19
C GLU A 331 3.94 -31.31 56.99
N GLU A 332 3.19 -30.43 56.27
CA GLU A 332 2.23 -29.54 56.93
C GLU A 332 1.05 -30.29 57.60
N GLY A 333 0.56 -31.35 56.95
CA GLY A 333 -0.49 -32.21 57.56
C GLY A 333 -0.03 -33.03 58.76
N SER A 334 1.28 -33.29 58.88
CA SER A 334 1.85 -34.02 60.04
C SER A 334 2.12 -33.14 61.30
N HIS A 335 2.16 -31.81 61.13
CA HIS A 335 2.33 -30.86 62.22
C HIS A 335 1.01 -30.30 62.79
N ALA A 336 -0.14 -30.60 62.15
CA ALA A 336 -1.47 -30.13 62.53
C ALA A 336 -2.33 -31.21 63.26
N GLY A 337 -1.82 -32.41 63.53
CA GLY A 337 -2.42 -33.47 64.32
C GLY A 337 -1.58 -33.70 65.55
#